data_2d80da82042d25061de146a5c6bf8aff
#
_entry.id   2d80da82042d25061de146a5c6bf8aff
#
_cell.length_a   1.000
_cell.length_b   1.000
_cell.length_c   1.000
_cell.angle_alpha   90.00
_cell.angle_beta   90.00
_cell.angle_gamma   90.00
#
_symmetry.space_group_name_H-M   'P 1'
#
loop_
_entity.id
_entity.type
_entity.pdbx_description
1 polymer ?
#
loop_
_entity_poly.entity_id
_entity_poly.type
_entity_poly.pdbx_seq_one_letter_code
_entity_poly.pdbx_strand_id
1 'polypeptide(L)'
;MNCYSFITFFFSYDSLTKLPRNRLLNLDKIGEVELQTTYYDAFLSEIIADQDRNVALRWANKSSSEEKTDIRPDAIISTLMQHDFGYPVGFGEVKPGNSSTTKHSVCMDILRLGITSKRAIDKWHLSGCLVFMINGFYISFFVVRKQHKHLYTMTEIGAMTVASSLSELH
;
A
#
# COMPACT_ATOMS: atom_id res chain seq x y z
N MET A 1 12.11 -10.16 21.03
CA MET A 1 12.26 -8.84 20.41
C MET A 1 10.85 -8.25 20.32
N ASN A 2 10.52 -7.26 21.14
CA ASN A 2 9.15 -6.73 21.23
C ASN A 2 8.82 -5.94 19.97
N CYS A 3 7.78 -6.33 19.27
CA CYS A 3 7.23 -5.64 18.09
C CYS A 3 6.86 -4.16 18.36
N TYR A 4 6.67 -3.79 19.60
CA TYR A 4 6.23 -2.43 20.01
C TYR A 4 7.31 -1.34 19.87
N SER A 5 8.58 -1.68 19.83
CA SER A 5 9.67 -0.70 19.70
C SER A 5 9.90 -0.22 18.26
N PHE A 6 9.34 -0.87 17.26
CA PHE A 6 9.48 -0.45 15.86
C PHE A 6 8.45 0.61 15.44
N ILE A 7 7.29 0.67 16.09
CA ILE A 7 6.18 1.55 15.69
C ILE A 7 6.51 3.04 15.95
N THR A 8 7.27 3.34 16.99
CA THR A 8 7.60 4.73 17.36
C THR A 8 8.62 5.40 16.43
N PHE A 9 9.36 4.63 15.62
CA PHE A 9 10.42 5.16 14.74
C PHE A 9 9.93 5.60 13.35
N PHE A 10 8.71 5.21 12.93
CA PHE A 10 8.23 5.41 11.56
C PHE A 10 7.20 6.54 11.38
N PHE A 11 6.82 7.22 12.45
CA PHE A 11 5.94 8.38 12.31
C PHE A 11 6.77 9.66 12.18
N SER A 12 6.81 10.22 10.98
CA SER A 12 7.32 11.57 10.77
C SER A 12 6.48 12.58 11.55
N TYR A 13 7.03 13.76 11.80
CA TYR A 13 6.29 14.86 12.43
C TYR A 13 4.97 15.15 11.71
N ASP A 14 4.98 15.10 10.37
CA ASP A 14 3.80 15.30 9.54
C ASP A 14 2.73 14.22 9.74
N SER A 15 3.13 12.96 9.91
CA SER A 15 2.19 11.88 10.25
C SER A 15 1.53 12.12 11.60
N LEU A 16 2.30 12.51 12.61
CA LEU A 16 1.80 12.74 13.95
C LEU A 16 0.83 13.92 14.04
N THR A 17 1.06 14.98 13.26
CA THR A 17 0.18 16.17 13.25
C THR A 17 -1.18 15.91 12.65
N LYS A 18 -1.32 14.90 11.81
CA LYS A 18 -2.59 14.49 11.18
C LYS A 18 -3.43 13.58 12.06
N LEU A 19 -2.82 12.88 13.02
CA LEU A 19 -3.55 11.94 13.89
C LEU A 19 -4.43 12.68 14.90
N PRO A 20 -5.69 12.21 15.11
CA PRO A 20 -6.50 12.70 16.20
C PRO A 20 -5.84 12.39 17.56
N ARG A 21 -6.06 13.26 18.56
CA ARG A 21 -5.48 13.07 19.89
C ARG A 21 -5.95 11.78 20.55
N ASN A 22 -7.26 11.51 20.45
CA ASN A 22 -7.91 10.33 21.00
C ASN A 22 -8.54 9.50 19.89
N ARG A 23 -8.64 8.20 20.15
CA ARG A 23 -9.30 7.26 19.23
C ARG A 23 -10.74 7.71 18.94
N LEU A 24 -11.12 7.67 17.68
CA LEU A 24 -12.49 7.93 17.26
C LEU A 24 -13.42 6.81 17.75
N LEU A 25 -14.62 7.18 18.23
CA LEU A 25 -15.60 6.20 18.72
C LEU A 25 -16.21 5.36 17.60
N ASN A 26 -16.28 5.93 16.40
CA ASN A 26 -16.89 5.26 15.25
C ASN A 26 -15.93 5.26 14.06
N LEU A 27 -15.14 4.22 13.95
CA LEU A 27 -14.20 4.01 12.85
C LEU A 27 -14.90 3.65 11.52
N ASP A 28 -16.16 3.22 11.56
CA ASP A 28 -16.95 2.89 10.35
C ASP A 28 -17.22 4.11 9.46
N LYS A 29 -17.06 5.31 10.00
CA LYS A 29 -17.21 6.55 9.23
C LYS A 29 -15.98 6.93 8.42
N ILE A 30 -14.83 6.30 8.69
CA ILE A 30 -13.59 6.58 7.97
C ILE A 30 -13.67 5.92 6.60
N GLY A 31 -13.57 6.74 5.55
CA GLY A 31 -13.57 6.28 4.16
C GLY A 31 -12.15 5.95 3.66
N GLU A 32 -12.07 5.33 2.48
CA GLU A 32 -10.79 4.95 1.83
C GLU A 32 -9.86 6.16 1.64
N VAL A 33 -10.38 7.27 1.15
CA VAL A 33 -9.61 8.50 0.91
C VAL A 33 -9.05 9.07 2.22
N GLU A 34 -9.83 9.03 3.30
CA GLU A 34 -9.38 9.52 4.60
C GLU A 34 -8.30 8.62 5.19
N LEU A 35 -8.44 7.28 5.07
CA LEU A 35 -7.37 6.36 5.42
C LEU A 35 -6.09 6.66 4.65
N GLN A 36 -6.18 6.82 3.33
CA GLN A 36 -5.04 7.15 2.49
C GLN A 36 -4.34 8.43 2.94
N THR A 37 -5.07 9.53 3.03
CA THR A 37 -4.47 10.87 3.17
C THR A 37 -4.09 11.22 4.60
N THR A 38 -4.82 10.71 5.59
CA THR A 38 -4.62 11.05 7.00
C THR A 38 -3.68 10.08 7.69
N TYR A 39 -3.85 8.78 7.44
CA TYR A 39 -3.19 7.75 8.24
C TYR A 39 -2.02 7.06 7.52
N TYR A 40 -2.09 6.90 6.20
CA TYR A 40 -1.14 6.07 5.49
C TYR A 40 -0.17 6.82 4.58
N ASP A 41 -0.56 7.95 3.99
CA ASP A 41 0.26 8.64 2.99
C ASP A 41 1.65 9.01 3.50
N ALA A 42 1.73 9.72 4.61
CA ALA A 42 3.01 10.15 5.16
C ALA A 42 3.88 8.95 5.60
N PHE A 43 3.26 7.97 6.27
CA PHE A 43 3.93 6.76 6.72
C PHE A 43 4.47 5.93 5.54
N LEU A 44 3.63 5.63 4.54
CA LEU A 44 4.04 4.82 3.40
C LEU A 44 5.01 5.55 2.47
N SER A 45 4.85 6.86 2.31
CA SER A 45 5.80 7.65 1.53
C SER A 45 7.20 7.59 2.14
N GLU A 46 7.31 7.62 3.47
CA GLU A 46 8.59 7.59 4.16
C GLU A 46 9.30 6.23 4.05
N ILE A 47 8.55 5.12 4.10
CA ILE A 47 9.15 3.78 4.02
C ILE A 47 9.32 3.23 2.59
N ILE A 48 8.56 3.76 1.62
CA ILE A 48 8.54 3.25 0.24
C ILE A 48 9.27 4.19 -0.71
N ALA A 49 9.10 5.51 -0.57
CA ALA A 49 9.76 6.45 -1.45
C ALA A 49 11.26 6.49 -1.18
N ASP A 50 12.05 6.47 -2.24
CA ASP A 50 13.49 6.50 -2.18
C ASP A 50 13.98 7.45 -3.27
N GLN A 51 14.41 8.65 -2.83
CA GLN A 51 14.89 9.68 -3.76
C GLN A 51 16.20 9.28 -4.45
N ASP A 52 17.06 8.53 -3.76
CA ASP A 52 18.35 8.08 -4.32
C ASP A 52 18.13 7.03 -5.41
N ARG A 53 17.07 6.24 -5.29
CA ARG A 53 16.68 5.23 -6.28
C ARG A 53 15.61 5.70 -7.24
N ASN A 54 15.20 6.97 -7.14
CA ASN A 54 14.12 7.55 -7.94
C ASN A 54 12.84 6.72 -7.87
N VAL A 55 12.39 6.39 -6.66
CA VAL A 55 11.14 5.65 -6.42
C VAL A 55 10.16 6.56 -5.69
N ALA A 56 8.92 6.60 -6.17
CA ALA A 56 7.84 7.37 -5.58
C ALA A 56 6.58 6.53 -5.37
N LEU A 57 5.88 6.79 -4.26
CA LEU A 57 4.53 6.30 -4.01
C LEU A 57 3.51 7.29 -4.60
N ARG A 58 2.50 6.76 -5.28
CA ARG A 58 1.42 7.54 -5.85
C ARG A 58 0.07 6.94 -5.47
N TRP A 59 -0.83 7.76 -4.99
CA TRP A 59 -2.24 7.40 -4.87
C TRP A 59 -2.92 7.70 -6.20
N ALA A 60 -3.06 6.67 -7.00
CA ALA A 60 -3.49 6.79 -8.38
C ALA A 60 -4.84 6.12 -8.59
N ASN A 61 -5.91 6.82 -8.30
CA ASN A 61 -7.26 6.38 -8.68
C ASN A 61 -7.52 6.60 -10.18
N LYS A 62 -6.52 6.26 -11.03
CA LYS A 62 -6.62 6.37 -12.50
C LYS A 62 -6.28 5.04 -13.13
N SER A 63 -7.09 4.62 -14.11
CA SER A 63 -6.68 3.58 -15.05
C SER A 63 -5.43 4.06 -15.79
N SER A 64 -4.41 3.22 -15.89
CA SER A 64 -3.36 3.46 -16.87
C SER A 64 -4.03 3.52 -18.24
N SER A 65 -3.88 4.65 -18.92
CA SER A 65 -4.49 4.89 -20.23
C SER A 65 -3.99 3.91 -21.32
N GLU A 66 -2.99 3.10 -21.02
CA GLU A 66 -2.34 2.18 -21.93
C GLU A 66 -2.90 0.74 -21.90
N GLU A 67 -3.65 0.36 -20.85
CA GLU A 67 -4.27 -0.97 -20.78
C GLU A 67 -5.78 -0.84 -20.61
N LYS A 68 -6.52 -1.43 -21.55
CA LYS A 68 -7.99 -1.61 -21.51
C LYS A 68 -8.42 -2.59 -20.40
N THR A 69 -7.85 -2.48 -19.20
CA THR A 69 -8.16 -3.36 -18.07
C THR A 69 -8.83 -2.59 -16.97
N ASP A 70 -9.95 -3.11 -16.46
CA ASP A 70 -10.71 -2.53 -15.35
C ASP A 70 -10.00 -2.65 -13.97
N ILE A 71 -8.75 -3.12 -13.96
CA ILE A 71 -7.99 -3.26 -12.72
C ILE A 71 -7.27 -1.94 -12.44
N ARG A 72 -7.73 -1.24 -11.41
CA ARG A 72 -7.19 0.06 -10.98
C ARG A 72 -6.73 -0.07 -9.55
N PRO A 73 -5.43 -0.22 -9.27
CA PRO A 73 -4.93 -0.18 -7.91
C PRO A 73 -5.06 1.24 -7.35
N ASP A 74 -5.33 1.36 -6.04
CA ASP A 74 -5.42 2.65 -5.35
C ASP A 74 -4.06 3.34 -5.26
N ALA A 75 -2.99 2.56 -5.18
CA ALA A 75 -1.63 3.06 -5.12
C ALA A 75 -0.71 2.37 -6.13
N ILE A 76 0.23 3.14 -6.67
CA ILE A 76 1.28 2.67 -7.57
C ILE A 76 2.63 3.14 -7.02
N ILE A 77 3.56 2.21 -6.87
CA ILE A 77 4.96 2.51 -6.58
C ILE A 77 5.67 2.56 -7.93
N SER A 78 6.14 3.72 -8.33
CA SER A 78 6.74 3.93 -9.65
C SER A 78 8.19 4.39 -9.54
N THR A 79 9.00 4.02 -10.51
CA THR A 79 10.27 4.70 -10.74
C THR A 79 10.01 6.10 -11.29
N LEU A 80 10.97 7.02 -11.10
CA LEU A 80 10.98 8.34 -11.71
C LEU A 80 12.04 8.38 -12.80
N MET A 81 11.69 8.83 -13.99
CA MET A 81 12.59 8.91 -15.14
C MET A 81 12.42 10.26 -15.85
N GLN A 82 13.50 11.07 -15.89
CA GLN A 82 13.54 12.33 -16.67
C GLN A 82 12.30 13.22 -16.49
N HIS A 83 11.91 13.48 -15.23
CA HIS A 83 10.76 14.30 -14.83
C HIS A 83 9.38 13.68 -15.12
N ASP A 84 9.31 12.37 -15.39
CA ASP A 84 8.05 11.64 -15.56
C ASP A 84 8.04 10.35 -14.73
N PHE A 85 6.86 9.78 -14.59
CA PHE A 85 6.71 8.47 -13.94
C PHE A 85 7.14 7.38 -14.92
N GLY A 86 8.12 6.59 -14.47
CA GLY A 86 8.60 5.41 -15.19
C GLY A 86 7.71 4.18 -14.95
N TYR A 87 8.31 3.01 -15.01
CA TYR A 87 7.59 1.75 -14.84
C TYR A 87 7.20 1.50 -13.36
N PRO A 88 6.07 0.81 -13.13
CA PRO A 88 5.64 0.44 -11.80
C PRO A 88 6.52 -0.68 -11.23
N VAL A 89 6.88 -0.57 -9.96
CA VAL A 89 7.63 -1.57 -9.18
C VAL A 89 6.81 -2.12 -8.01
N GLY A 90 5.60 -1.59 -7.81
CA GLY A 90 4.70 -2.06 -6.77
C GLY A 90 3.30 -1.48 -6.89
N PHE A 91 2.38 -2.05 -6.12
CA PHE A 91 0.97 -1.68 -6.12
C PHE A 91 0.38 -1.78 -4.72
N GLY A 92 -0.66 -0.99 -4.46
CA GLY A 92 -1.39 -1.03 -3.21
C GLY A 92 -2.89 -0.91 -3.40
N GLU A 93 -3.62 -1.45 -2.44
CA GLU A 93 -5.07 -1.38 -2.37
C GLU A 93 -5.50 -1.00 -0.95
N VAL A 94 -6.59 -0.25 -0.84
CA VAL A 94 -7.12 0.25 0.43
C VAL A 94 -8.57 -0.15 0.59
N LYS A 95 -8.89 -0.71 1.75
CA LYS A 95 -10.25 -0.95 2.19
C LYS A 95 -10.50 -0.26 3.54
N PRO A 96 -11.66 0.31 3.77
CA PRO A 96 -11.94 1.01 5.01
C PRO A 96 -11.97 0.09 6.24
N GLY A 97 -12.07 -1.23 6.06
CA GLY A 97 -12.07 -2.20 7.15
C GLY A 97 -13.33 -2.14 8.03
N ASN A 98 -14.39 -1.51 7.52
CA ASN A 98 -15.67 -1.36 8.17
C ASN A 98 -16.65 -2.49 7.78
N SER A 99 -17.90 -2.38 8.20
CA SER A 99 -18.96 -3.38 7.93
C SER A 99 -19.21 -3.64 6.44
N SER A 100 -18.85 -2.73 5.54
CA SER A 100 -18.95 -2.92 4.09
C SER A 100 -17.82 -3.75 3.50
N THR A 101 -16.70 -3.91 4.23
CA THR A 101 -15.54 -4.68 3.78
C THR A 101 -15.77 -6.18 4.05
N THR A 102 -15.92 -6.97 3.01
CA THR A 102 -16.11 -8.42 3.12
C THR A 102 -14.81 -9.16 2.89
N LYS A 103 -14.67 -10.36 3.47
CA LYS A 103 -13.52 -11.25 3.18
C LYS A 103 -13.38 -11.52 1.68
N HIS A 104 -14.50 -11.65 0.98
CA HIS A 104 -14.50 -11.86 -0.47
C HIS A 104 -13.90 -10.67 -1.22
N SER A 105 -14.29 -9.43 -0.86
CA SER A 105 -13.74 -8.23 -1.52
C SER A 105 -12.23 -8.12 -1.31
N VAL A 106 -11.75 -8.36 -0.08
CA VAL A 106 -10.31 -8.35 0.23
C VAL A 106 -9.55 -9.42 -0.58
N CYS A 107 -10.08 -10.65 -0.65
CA CYS A 107 -9.46 -11.71 -1.45
C CYS A 107 -9.42 -11.37 -2.94
N MET A 108 -10.47 -10.75 -3.48
CA MET A 108 -10.50 -10.33 -4.88
C MET A 108 -9.48 -9.23 -5.17
N ASP A 109 -9.29 -8.29 -4.25
CA ASP A 109 -8.31 -7.23 -4.42
C ASP A 109 -6.87 -7.75 -4.31
N ILE A 110 -6.59 -8.68 -3.40
CA ILE A 110 -5.29 -9.39 -3.34
C ILE A 110 -5.02 -10.13 -4.67
N LEU A 111 -6.02 -10.80 -5.23
CA LEU A 111 -5.89 -11.47 -6.53
C LEU A 111 -5.60 -10.46 -7.65
N ARG A 112 -6.31 -9.33 -7.69
CA ARG A 112 -6.08 -8.25 -8.66
C ARG A 112 -4.67 -7.68 -8.54
N LEU A 113 -4.19 -7.42 -7.33
CA LEU A 113 -2.83 -6.99 -7.07
C LEU A 113 -1.80 -8.00 -7.59
N GLY A 114 -2.02 -9.30 -7.36
CA GLY A 114 -1.17 -10.37 -7.90
C GLY A 114 -1.14 -10.39 -9.44
N ILE A 115 -2.29 -10.24 -10.09
CA ILE A 115 -2.40 -10.20 -11.56
C ILE A 115 -1.70 -8.96 -12.12
N THR A 116 -1.89 -7.79 -11.50
CA THR A 116 -1.24 -6.55 -11.93
C THR A 116 0.27 -6.62 -11.76
N SER A 117 0.74 -7.17 -10.64
CA SER A 117 2.17 -7.39 -10.38
C SER A 117 2.79 -8.35 -11.39
N LYS A 118 2.10 -9.46 -11.69
CA LYS A 118 2.54 -10.40 -12.75
C LYS A 118 2.73 -9.70 -14.09
N ARG A 119 1.76 -8.86 -14.50
CA ARG A 119 1.85 -8.10 -15.76
C ARG A 119 3.03 -7.14 -15.78
N ALA A 120 3.25 -6.42 -14.67
CA ALA A 120 4.39 -5.52 -14.53
C ALA A 120 5.73 -6.27 -14.60
N ILE A 121 5.85 -7.40 -13.88
CA ILE A 121 7.04 -8.26 -13.91
C ILE A 121 7.34 -8.74 -15.33
N ASP A 122 6.34 -9.21 -16.06
CA ASP A 122 6.53 -9.71 -17.43
C ASP A 122 6.86 -8.58 -18.41
N LYS A 123 6.18 -7.44 -18.32
CA LYS A 123 6.36 -6.29 -19.22
C LYS A 123 7.71 -5.62 -19.05
N TRP A 124 8.13 -5.44 -17.78
CA TRP A 124 9.32 -4.66 -17.43
C TRP A 124 10.50 -5.50 -16.97
N HIS A 125 10.38 -6.83 -17.07
CA HIS A 125 11.42 -7.79 -16.67
C HIS A 125 11.91 -7.60 -15.24
N LEU A 126 10.97 -7.31 -14.31
CA LEU A 126 11.31 -7.07 -12.92
C LEU A 126 11.67 -8.37 -12.19
N SER A 127 12.58 -8.29 -11.22
CA SER A 127 12.90 -9.40 -10.32
C SER A 127 11.80 -9.68 -9.29
N GLY A 128 10.93 -8.70 -9.05
CA GLY A 128 9.79 -8.78 -8.14
C GLY A 128 9.01 -7.48 -8.10
N CYS A 129 7.88 -7.52 -7.43
CA CYS A 129 6.96 -6.40 -7.27
C CYS A 129 6.55 -6.31 -5.79
N LEU A 130 6.68 -5.14 -5.19
CA LEU A 130 6.18 -4.89 -3.83
C LEU A 130 4.67 -4.66 -3.89
N VAL A 131 3.95 -5.27 -2.96
CA VAL A 131 2.51 -5.11 -2.87
C VAL A 131 2.12 -4.83 -1.43
N PHE A 132 1.16 -3.94 -1.21
CA PHE A 132 0.55 -3.78 0.10
C PHE A 132 -0.98 -3.77 0.01
N MET A 133 -1.59 -4.26 1.09
CA MET A 133 -3.03 -4.28 1.28
C MET A 133 -3.38 -3.63 2.61
N ILE A 134 -4.15 -2.57 2.56
CA ILE A 134 -4.69 -1.88 3.73
C ILE A 134 -6.13 -2.33 3.95
N ASN A 135 -6.44 -2.73 5.19
CA ASN A 135 -7.78 -3.05 5.62
C ASN A 135 -8.06 -2.36 6.97
N GLY A 136 -8.65 -1.18 6.92
CA GLY A 136 -8.76 -0.29 8.07
C GLY A 136 -7.40 0.16 8.57
N PHE A 137 -7.08 -0.12 9.82
CA PHE A 137 -5.79 0.20 10.44
C PHE A 137 -4.78 -0.95 10.39
N TYR A 138 -5.08 -2.00 9.64
CA TYR A 138 -4.17 -3.11 9.43
C TYR A 138 -3.60 -3.08 8.02
N ILE A 139 -2.29 -3.21 7.90
CA ILE A 139 -1.59 -3.26 6.61
C ILE A 139 -0.75 -4.53 6.53
N SER A 140 -0.83 -5.21 5.40
CA SER A 140 0.03 -6.35 5.05
C SER A 140 0.87 -6.00 3.82
N PHE A 141 2.13 -6.42 3.84
CA PHE A 141 3.08 -6.27 2.74
C PHE A 141 3.41 -7.63 2.13
N PHE A 142 3.47 -7.66 0.81
CA PHE A 142 3.79 -8.86 0.05
C PHE A 142 4.86 -8.58 -1.00
N VAL A 143 5.58 -9.61 -1.38
CA VAL A 143 6.44 -9.60 -2.56
C VAL A 143 5.92 -10.62 -3.56
N VAL A 144 5.66 -10.16 -4.78
CA VAL A 144 5.33 -11.02 -5.91
C VAL A 144 6.60 -11.27 -6.71
N ARG A 145 6.90 -12.53 -6.99
CA ARG A 145 8.07 -12.95 -7.77
C ARG A 145 7.70 -14.01 -8.80
N LYS A 146 8.39 -13.94 -9.93
CA LYS A 146 8.35 -15.01 -10.94
C LYS A 146 9.36 -16.09 -10.55
N GLN A 147 8.88 -17.26 -10.22
CA GLN A 147 9.71 -18.42 -9.86
C GLN A 147 10.10 -19.23 -11.10
N HIS A 148 9.17 -19.36 -12.05
CA HIS A 148 9.32 -20.11 -13.29
C HIS A 148 8.52 -19.48 -14.42
N LYS A 149 8.65 -20.00 -15.64
CA LYS A 149 8.02 -19.45 -16.85
C LYS A 149 6.53 -19.10 -16.68
N HIS A 150 5.79 -19.87 -15.91
CA HIS A 150 4.36 -19.66 -15.68
C HIS A 150 3.97 -19.67 -14.18
N LEU A 151 4.94 -19.70 -13.28
CA LEU A 151 4.70 -19.75 -11.84
C LEU A 151 5.12 -18.44 -11.18
N TYR A 152 4.17 -17.81 -10.53
CA TYR A 152 4.36 -16.61 -9.70
C TYR A 152 3.97 -16.94 -8.27
N THR A 153 4.74 -16.44 -7.33
CA THR A 153 4.42 -16.52 -5.91
C THR A 153 4.18 -15.15 -5.36
N MET A 154 3.20 -15.03 -4.46
CA MET A 154 2.94 -13.85 -3.65
C MET A 154 3.15 -14.25 -2.20
N THR A 155 4.17 -13.70 -1.58
CA THR A 155 4.60 -14.07 -0.23
C THR A 155 4.44 -12.88 0.68
N GLU A 156 3.71 -13.04 1.80
CA GLU A 156 3.64 -12.02 2.83
C GLU A 156 5.01 -11.88 3.50
N ILE A 157 5.51 -10.66 3.59
CA ILE A 157 6.81 -10.33 4.18
C ILE A 157 6.69 -9.60 5.51
N GLY A 158 5.51 -9.10 5.83
CA GLY A 158 5.20 -8.45 7.09
C GLY A 158 3.81 -7.89 7.12
N ALA A 159 3.31 -7.68 8.33
CA ALA A 159 2.04 -7.02 8.57
C ALA A 159 2.10 -6.27 9.90
N MET A 160 1.30 -5.20 10.01
CA MET A 160 1.26 -4.39 11.22
C MET A 160 -0.07 -3.67 11.37
N THR A 161 -0.37 -3.25 12.59
CA THR A 161 -1.46 -2.32 12.88
C THR A 161 -0.89 -0.92 13.00
N VAL A 162 -1.49 0.04 12.30
CA VAL A 162 -1.15 1.46 12.36
C VAL A 162 -2.00 2.12 13.43
N ALA A 163 -1.42 3.04 14.21
CA ALA A 163 -2.15 3.77 15.22
C ALA A 163 -3.24 4.66 14.60
N SER A 164 -4.43 4.62 15.15
CA SER A 164 -5.56 5.45 14.74
C SER A 164 -5.61 6.80 15.47
N SER A 165 -4.76 6.99 16.48
CA SER A 165 -4.69 8.21 17.29
C SER A 165 -3.36 8.32 18.01
N LEU A 166 -3.04 9.53 18.49
CA LEU A 166 -1.85 9.75 19.31
C LEU A 166 -1.87 8.96 20.62
N SER A 167 -3.06 8.69 21.19
CA SER A 167 -3.19 7.92 22.43
C SER A 167 -2.84 6.43 22.28
N GLU A 168 -2.67 5.92 21.06
CA GLU A 168 -2.27 4.53 20.78
C GLU A 168 -0.76 4.37 20.54
N LEU A 169 0.01 5.46 20.58
CA LEU A 169 1.46 5.47 20.34
C LEU A 169 2.31 5.20 21.60
N HIS A 170 1.76 4.57 22.62
CA HIS A 170 2.44 4.28 23.90
C HIS A 170 3.19 2.96 23.91
#